data_a460057525b6c252cf26483f94d4bcd7
#
_entry.id   a460057525b6c252cf26483f94d4bcd7
#
_cell.length_a   1.000
_cell.length_b   1.000
_cell.length_c   1.000
_cell.angle_alpha   90.00
_cell.angle_beta   90.00
_cell.angle_gamma   90.00
#
_symmetry.space_group_name_H-M   'P 1'
#
loop_
_entity.id
_entity.type
_entity.pdbx_description
1 polymer ?
#
loop_
_entity_poly.entity_id
_entity_poly.type
_entity_poly.pdbx_seq_one_letter_code
_entity_poly.pdbx_strand_id
1 'polypeptide(L)'
;MAAVLVLEPIFEADLEPEQYGYRPGRSALDAVRQVERLVRSGHTDVVDGDLSGYFDAIPHAELMKSLSRRISDRFILKLIKMWLEAPVEETDARGHRHRTTRNKDEGKGSPQGSPISPLLSNIYMRRFVKGWKTGGHDRRLKARIVNYADDFVICCRGTADDAMAVMQGMMSKLKLTVNEKKTRLCRLPEESFDFLGYTIGRCFSPRTGEAYIGPRPSRKSIQRFCREISEMTERRWASRQVDYQVAEINRKLKGWANYFRLGTVQKAYRLVDNHVRYRLRRWLKAKYKVRGPGKSRFPKGYLYEDLGLYGLQAWPGSSSCAKA
;
A
#
# COMPACT_ATOMS: atom_id res chain seq x y z
N MET A 1 6.40 -1.23 22.63
CA MET A 1 4.91 -1.13 22.56
C MET A 1 4.34 -0.10 23.54
N ALA A 2 4.64 -0.16 24.86
CA ALA A 2 4.10 0.79 25.85
C ALA A 2 4.24 2.27 25.46
N ALA A 3 5.41 2.70 25.01
CA ALA A 3 5.62 4.08 24.58
C ALA A 3 4.73 4.50 23.39
N VAL A 4 4.42 3.60 22.48
CA VAL A 4 3.50 3.89 21.36
C VAL A 4 2.10 4.17 21.90
N LEU A 5 1.61 3.36 22.83
CA LEU A 5 0.28 3.56 23.42
C LEU A 5 0.12 4.92 24.13
N VAL A 6 1.23 5.46 24.67
CA VAL A 6 1.22 6.78 25.33
C VAL A 6 1.39 7.92 24.31
N LEU A 7 2.26 7.75 23.33
CA LEU A 7 2.62 8.81 22.39
C LEU A 7 1.65 8.93 21.21
N GLU A 8 1.08 7.82 20.75
CA GLU A 8 0.19 7.81 19.59
C GLU A 8 -1.01 8.77 19.75
N PRO A 9 -1.78 8.77 20.87
CA PRO A 9 -2.89 9.71 21.02
C PRO A 9 -2.46 11.18 21.00
N ILE A 10 -1.27 11.48 21.53
CA ILE A 10 -0.74 12.85 21.58
C ILE A 10 -0.46 13.37 20.17
N PHE A 11 0.22 12.55 19.36
CA PHE A 11 0.59 12.93 17.99
C PHE A 11 -0.54 12.75 16.99
N GLU A 12 -1.47 11.78 17.21
CA GLU A 12 -2.64 11.60 16.37
C GLU A 12 -3.48 12.88 16.25
N ALA A 13 -3.60 13.62 17.36
CA ALA A 13 -4.27 14.92 17.39
C ALA A 13 -3.60 15.99 16.50
N ASP A 14 -2.32 15.83 16.23
CA ASP A 14 -1.54 16.77 15.41
C ASP A 14 -1.47 16.39 13.94
N LEU A 15 -1.64 15.09 13.59
CA LEU A 15 -1.49 14.61 12.23
C LEU A 15 -2.52 15.24 11.29
N GLU A 16 -2.07 15.59 10.11
CA GLU A 16 -2.92 16.25 9.11
C GLU A 16 -3.97 15.27 8.54
N PRO A 17 -5.17 15.77 8.15
CA PRO A 17 -6.21 14.92 7.56
C PRO A 17 -5.79 14.18 6.30
N GLU A 18 -4.81 14.66 5.58
CA GLU A 18 -4.27 14.11 4.35
C GLU A 18 -3.34 12.92 4.57
N GLN A 19 -2.96 12.61 5.83
CA GLN A 19 -2.13 11.46 6.19
C GLN A 19 -3.01 10.27 6.58
N TYR A 20 -2.80 9.12 5.95
CA TYR A 20 -3.61 7.91 6.13
C TYR A 20 -2.84 6.72 6.71
N GLY A 21 -1.54 6.61 6.44
CA GLY A 21 -0.72 5.46 6.82
C GLY A 21 -0.52 5.34 8.32
N TYR A 22 -0.56 4.11 8.83
CA TYR A 22 -0.27 3.78 10.24
C TYR A 22 -1.06 4.59 11.28
N ARG A 23 -2.31 4.91 10.98
CA ARG A 23 -3.17 5.69 11.88
C ARG A 23 -4.40 4.89 12.32
N PRO A 24 -4.83 5.02 13.59
CA PRO A 24 -6.08 4.44 14.06
C PRO A 24 -7.28 4.93 13.24
N GLY A 25 -8.19 4.02 12.90
CA GLY A 25 -9.42 4.35 12.17
C GLY A 25 -9.22 4.80 10.72
N ARG A 26 -7.99 4.76 10.17
CA ARG A 26 -7.69 5.08 8.78
C ARG A 26 -7.06 3.90 8.06
N SER A 27 -7.39 3.74 6.79
CA SER A 27 -6.93 2.62 5.99
C SER A 27 -6.37 3.06 4.63
N ALA A 28 -5.64 2.16 3.98
CA ALA A 28 -5.20 2.34 2.60
C ALA A 28 -6.39 2.53 1.64
N LEU A 29 -7.52 1.87 1.92
CA LEU A 29 -8.73 2.04 1.12
C LEU A 29 -9.32 3.45 1.24
N ASP A 30 -9.19 4.09 2.40
CA ASP A 30 -9.66 5.47 2.58
C ASP A 30 -8.78 6.46 1.80
N ALA A 31 -7.46 6.21 1.76
CA ALA A 31 -6.55 6.98 0.91
C ALA A 31 -6.91 6.81 -0.58
N VAL A 32 -7.15 5.59 -1.06
CA VAL A 32 -7.57 5.32 -2.44
C VAL A 32 -8.91 5.99 -2.77
N ARG A 33 -9.90 5.92 -1.87
CA ARG A 33 -11.19 6.62 -2.04
C ARG A 33 -11.01 8.15 -2.08
N GLN A 34 -10.07 8.68 -1.30
CA GLN A 34 -9.79 10.11 -1.33
C GLN A 34 -9.19 10.53 -2.68
N VAL A 35 -8.23 9.76 -3.21
CA VAL A 35 -7.70 9.99 -4.56
C VAL A 35 -8.80 9.90 -5.61
N GLU A 36 -9.66 8.87 -5.55
CA GLU A 36 -10.81 8.73 -6.46
C GLU A 36 -11.74 9.97 -6.42
N ARG A 37 -12.06 10.48 -5.22
CA ARG A 37 -12.88 11.69 -5.05
C ARG A 37 -12.22 12.91 -5.66
N LEU A 38 -10.92 13.11 -5.46
CA LEU A 38 -10.18 14.23 -6.02
C LEU A 38 -10.15 14.18 -7.54
N VAL A 39 -9.86 13.03 -8.12
CA VAL A 39 -9.84 12.87 -9.57
C VAL A 39 -11.23 13.10 -10.19
N ARG A 40 -12.29 12.57 -9.57
CA ARG A 40 -13.68 12.83 -10.00
C ARG A 40 -14.08 14.30 -9.88
N SER A 41 -13.48 15.04 -8.95
CA SER A 41 -13.70 16.48 -8.81
C SER A 41 -12.84 17.33 -9.75
N GLY A 42 -12.16 16.74 -10.72
CA GLY A 42 -11.36 17.41 -11.74
C GLY A 42 -9.90 17.66 -11.39
N HIS A 43 -9.36 17.00 -10.35
CA HIS A 43 -7.92 17.02 -10.08
C HIS A 43 -7.25 15.87 -10.84
N THR A 44 -7.13 16.02 -12.15
CA THR A 44 -6.74 14.94 -13.08
C THR A 44 -5.25 14.92 -13.39
N ASP A 45 -4.52 15.98 -13.06
CA ASP A 45 -3.07 16.00 -13.17
C ASP A 45 -2.45 15.56 -11.84
N VAL A 46 -1.66 14.52 -11.86
CA VAL A 46 -1.19 13.86 -10.63
C VAL A 46 0.33 13.80 -10.61
N VAL A 47 0.92 14.23 -9.50
CA VAL A 47 2.30 13.94 -9.15
C VAL A 47 2.30 12.64 -8.35
N ASP A 48 2.85 11.56 -8.90
CA ASP A 48 3.08 10.29 -8.25
C ASP A 48 4.49 10.32 -7.66
N GLY A 49 4.60 10.57 -6.36
CA GLY A 49 5.86 10.82 -5.67
C GLY A 49 6.38 9.59 -4.94
N ASP A 50 7.65 9.23 -5.19
CA ASP A 50 8.37 8.15 -4.51
C ASP A 50 9.59 8.70 -3.78
N LEU A 51 9.79 8.30 -2.53
CA LEU A 51 10.96 8.68 -1.73
C LEU A 51 11.98 7.54 -1.67
N SER A 52 13.24 7.87 -1.87
CA SER A 52 14.31 6.88 -1.76
C SER A 52 14.61 6.56 -0.31
N GLY A 53 14.30 5.31 0.12
CA GLY A 53 14.64 4.83 1.46
C GLY A 53 14.13 5.74 2.58
N TYR A 54 12.86 6.12 2.54
CA TYR A 54 12.30 7.12 3.44
C TYR A 54 12.62 6.88 4.92
N PHE A 55 12.38 5.64 5.41
CA PHE A 55 12.66 5.29 6.81
C PHE A 55 14.13 5.46 7.18
N ASP A 56 15.03 5.16 6.25
CA ASP A 56 16.47 5.23 6.46
C ASP A 56 17.03 6.66 6.27
N ALA A 57 16.21 7.55 5.69
CA ALA A 57 16.60 8.95 5.40
C ALA A 57 16.17 9.96 6.46
N ILE A 58 15.29 9.61 7.41
CA ILE A 58 14.73 10.53 8.40
C ILE A 58 15.85 11.09 9.31
N PRO A 59 16.16 12.40 9.28
CA PRO A 59 17.23 12.98 10.09
C PRO A 59 16.84 13.03 11.57
N HIS A 60 17.66 12.43 12.45
CA HIS A 60 17.39 12.37 13.90
C HIS A 60 17.19 13.74 14.53
N ALA A 61 18.09 14.70 14.24
CA ALA A 61 18.01 16.04 14.82
C ALA A 61 16.69 16.75 14.49
N GLU A 62 16.23 16.64 13.24
CA GLU A 62 15.00 17.29 12.79
C GLU A 62 13.74 16.56 13.32
N LEU A 63 13.80 15.23 13.42
CA LEU A 63 12.74 14.43 14.04
C LEU A 63 12.63 14.78 15.54
N MET A 64 13.76 14.81 16.25
CA MET A 64 13.77 15.17 17.68
C MET A 64 13.22 16.58 17.94
N LYS A 65 13.49 17.56 17.08
CA LYS A 65 12.87 18.89 17.13
C LYS A 65 11.35 18.82 16.97
N SER A 66 10.84 17.90 16.16
CA SER A 66 9.39 17.72 15.98
C SER A 66 8.75 17.08 17.22
N LEU A 67 9.44 16.12 17.83
CA LEU A 67 8.99 15.44 19.05
C LEU A 67 8.98 16.38 20.27
N SER A 68 10.03 17.18 20.44
CA SER A 68 10.16 18.10 21.58
C SER A 68 9.12 19.23 21.61
N ARG A 69 8.36 19.44 20.54
CA ARG A 69 7.21 20.37 20.54
C ARG A 69 6.03 19.89 21.36
N ARG A 70 5.94 18.57 21.60
CA ARG A 70 4.83 17.94 22.33
C ARG A 70 5.30 17.17 23.56
N ILE A 71 6.53 16.74 23.59
CA ILE A 71 7.13 15.99 24.69
C ILE A 71 8.09 16.91 25.42
N SER A 72 7.75 17.28 26.66
CA SER A 72 8.64 18.04 27.56
C SER A 72 9.52 17.13 28.40
N ASP A 73 9.12 15.86 28.59
CA ASP A 73 9.87 14.89 29.38
C ASP A 73 11.17 14.52 28.67
N ARG A 74 12.30 14.93 29.28
CA ARG A 74 13.66 14.67 28.78
C ARG A 74 14.02 13.18 28.76
N PHE A 75 13.46 12.38 29.65
CA PHE A 75 13.74 10.94 29.70
C PHE A 75 13.09 10.20 28.54
N ILE A 76 11.85 10.55 28.21
CA ILE A 76 11.16 10.01 27.04
C ILE A 76 11.90 10.41 25.75
N LEU A 77 12.30 11.67 25.61
CA LEU A 77 13.09 12.11 24.46
C LEU A 77 14.43 11.38 24.36
N LYS A 78 15.13 11.20 25.49
CA LYS A 78 16.37 10.41 25.55
C LYS A 78 16.15 8.97 25.14
N LEU A 79 15.07 8.35 25.61
CA LEU A 79 14.71 6.98 25.28
C LEU A 79 14.45 6.81 23.78
N ILE A 80 13.68 7.71 23.16
CA ILE A 80 13.46 7.72 21.71
C ILE A 80 14.77 7.84 20.95
N LYS A 81 15.65 8.76 21.38
CA LYS A 81 16.98 8.93 20.78
C LYS A 81 17.81 7.65 20.87
N MET A 82 17.81 6.98 22.02
CA MET A 82 18.50 5.68 22.18
C MET A 82 17.96 4.61 21.24
N TRP A 83 16.66 4.57 20.98
CA TRP A 83 16.07 3.62 20.00
C TRP A 83 16.48 3.95 18.56
N LEU A 84 16.53 5.22 18.20
CA LEU A 84 17.00 5.67 16.88
C LEU A 84 18.49 5.34 16.64
N GLU A 85 19.30 5.40 17.69
CA GLU A 85 20.74 5.13 17.65
C GLU A 85 21.09 3.65 17.94
N ALA A 86 20.11 2.82 18.27
CA ALA A 86 20.35 1.40 18.56
C ALA A 86 20.92 0.68 17.33
N PRO A 87 21.89 -0.23 17.51
CA PRO A 87 22.37 -1.05 16.41
C PRO A 87 21.27 -1.84 15.75
N VAL A 88 21.25 -1.89 14.43
CA VAL A 88 20.29 -2.64 13.62
C VAL A 88 20.96 -3.91 13.10
N GLU A 89 20.26 -5.04 13.18
CA GLU A 89 20.69 -6.28 12.54
C GLU A 89 20.13 -6.34 11.12
N GLU A 90 21.00 -6.34 10.14
CA GLU A 90 20.66 -6.46 8.73
C GLU A 90 21.04 -7.86 8.23
N THR A 91 20.21 -8.39 7.33
CA THR A 91 20.48 -9.67 6.66
C THR A 91 20.80 -9.38 5.19
N ASP A 92 21.98 -9.77 4.75
CA ASP A 92 22.41 -9.60 3.38
C ASP A 92 21.67 -10.53 2.41
N ALA A 93 21.88 -10.34 1.10
CA ALA A 93 21.27 -11.16 0.06
C ALA A 93 21.67 -12.66 0.13
N ARG A 94 22.72 -13.00 0.86
CA ARG A 94 23.22 -14.36 1.09
C ARG A 94 22.71 -14.97 2.40
N GLY A 95 21.91 -14.19 3.20
CA GLY A 95 21.34 -14.63 4.46
C GLY A 95 22.27 -14.44 5.68
N HIS A 96 23.44 -13.79 5.52
CA HIS A 96 24.31 -13.48 6.66
C HIS A 96 23.78 -12.28 7.43
N ARG A 97 23.78 -12.37 8.74
CA ARG A 97 23.38 -11.31 9.65
C ARG A 97 24.59 -10.50 10.09
N HIS A 98 24.51 -9.21 10.00
CA HIS A 98 25.52 -8.31 10.52
C HIS A 98 24.85 -7.16 11.30
N ARG A 99 25.53 -6.69 12.34
CA ARG A 99 25.09 -5.51 13.10
C ARG A 99 25.73 -4.25 12.50
N THR A 100 24.91 -3.22 12.32
CA THR A 100 25.36 -1.91 11.85
C THR A 100 24.94 -0.82 12.82
N THR A 101 25.78 0.18 12.98
CA THR A 101 25.53 1.43 13.73
C THR A 101 25.31 2.61 12.79
N ARG A 102 25.13 2.34 11.51
CA ARG A 102 25.02 3.34 10.45
C ARG A 102 24.01 4.45 10.79
N ASN A 103 22.86 4.08 11.33
CA ASN A 103 21.82 5.03 11.76
C ASN A 103 22.32 6.03 12.84
N LYS A 104 23.17 5.58 13.78
CA LYS A 104 23.81 6.42 14.78
C LYS A 104 24.89 7.29 14.14
N ASP A 105 25.77 6.70 13.34
CA ASP A 105 26.95 7.35 12.77
C ASP A 105 26.56 8.43 11.76
N GLU A 106 25.51 8.18 10.96
CA GLU A 106 24.99 9.16 9.99
C GLU A 106 23.93 10.10 10.60
N GLY A 107 23.46 9.85 11.84
CA GLY A 107 22.44 10.65 12.52
C GLY A 107 21.08 10.66 11.81
N LYS A 108 20.75 9.57 11.10
CA LYS A 108 19.50 9.42 10.34
C LYS A 108 19.01 7.98 10.34
N GLY A 109 17.73 7.83 10.01
CA GLY A 109 17.06 6.55 9.90
C GLY A 109 16.23 6.16 11.13
N SER A 110 15.19 5.40 10.89
CA SER A 110 14.33 4.80 11.91
C SER A 110 14.28 3.30 11.66
N PRO A 111 14.66 2.45 12.64
CA PRO A 111 14.81 1.02 12.42
C PRO A 111 13.53 0.37 11.88
N GLN A 112 13.64 -0.33 10.76
CA GLN A 112 12.52 -1.05 10.18
C GLN A 112 12.14 -2.22 11.10
N GLY A 113 10.83 -2.41 11.32
CA GLY A 113 10.31 -3.42 12.25
C GLY A 113 10.19 -2.95 13.72
N SER A 114 10.70 -1.78 14.08
CA SER A 114 10.45 -1.20 15.39
C SER A 114 9.00 -0.73 15.51
N PRO A 115 8.29 -1.04 16.61
CA PRO A 115 6.89 -0.62 16.79
C PRO A 115 6.64 0.89 16.76
N ILE A 116 7.66 1.70 17.08
CA ILE A 116 7.53 3.16 17.12
C ILE A 116 7.83 3.83 15.76
N SER A 117 8.57 3.15 14.88
CA SER A 117 9.02 3.74 13.61
C SER A 117 7.88 4.25 12.72
N PRO A 118 6.71 3.57 12.62
CA PRO A 118 5.56 4.11 11.89
C PRO A 118 5.06 5.45 12.43
N LEU A 119 4.97 5.60 13.74
CA LEU A 119 4.58 6.85 14.37
C LEU A 119 5.60 7.96 14.10
N LEU A 120 6.89 7.67 14.27
CA LEU A 120 7.97 8.62 14.02
C LEU A 120 8.01 9.08 12.56
N SER A 121 7.78 8.16 11.63
CA SER A 121 7.70 8.47 10.19
C SER A 121 6.53 9.41 9.88
N ASN A 122 5.35 9.17 10.46
CA ASN A 122 4.20 10.05 10.30
C ASN A 122 4.45 11.46 10.87
N ILE A 123 5.08 11.55 12.04
CA ILE A 123 5.46 12.84 12.67
C ILE A 123 6.42 13.61 11.76
N TYR A 124 7.35 12.93 11.09
CA TYR A 124 8.27 13.58 10.19
C TYR A 124 7.60 13.99 8.87
N MET A 125 6.80 13.11 8.24
CA MET A 125 6.06 13.39 7.02
C MET A 125 5.03 14.53 7.20
N ARG A 126 4.49 14.69 8.40
CA ARG A 126 3.62 15.83 8.74
C ARG A 126 4.25 17.17 8.42
N ARG A 127 5.57 17.31 8.51
CA ARG A 127 6.27 18.56 8.16
C ARG A 127 6.06 18.94 6.70
N PHE A 128 6.06 17.96 5.81
CA PHE A 128 5.74 18.17 4.39
C PHE A 128 4.26 18.53 4.21
N VAL A 129 3.35 17.71 4.72
CA VAL A 129 1.91 17.91 4.51
C VAL A 129 1.43 19.23 5.12
N LYS A 130 1.84 19.52 6.36
CA LYS A 130 1.55 20.79 7.03
C LYS A 130 2.18 21.97 6.30
N GLY A 131 3.45 21.87 5.93
CA GLY A 131 4.16 22.90 5.19
C GLY A 131 3.51 23.23 3.86
N TRP A 132 3.00 22.23 3.14
CA TRP A 132 2.23 22.41 1.91
C TRP A 132 1.00 23.30 2.13
N LYS A 133 0.24 23.05 3.19
CA LYS A 133 -0.96 23.82 3.55
C LYS A 133 -0.63 25.22 4.06
N THR A 134 0.31 25.33 4.99
CA THR A 134 0.70 26.62 5.57
C THR A 134 1.41 27.54 4.57
N GLY A 135 2.10 26.97 3.58
CA GLY A 135 2.66 27.69 2.44
C GLY A 135 1.63 28.10 1.39
N GLY A 136 0.33 27.74 1.59
CA GLY A 136 -0.77 28.06 0.67
C GLY A 136 -0.69 27.35 -0.68
N HIS A 137 0.15 26.32 -0.81
CA HIS A 137 0.35 25.60 -2.07
C HIS A 137 -0.92 24.83 -2.49
N ASP A 138 -1.69 24.34 -1.52
CA ASP A 138 -2.97 23.66 -1.74
C ASP A 138 -4.01 24.56 -2.44
N ARG A 139 -4.01 25.86 -2.13
CA ARG A 139 -4.91 26.87 -2.73
C ARG A 139 -4.34 27.41 -4.03
N ARG A 140 -3.08 27.89 -3.98
CA ARG A 140 -2.40 28.51 -5.12
C ARG A 140 -2.31 27.59 -6.33
N LEU A 141 -1.96 26.32 -6.10
CA LEU A 141 -1.78 25.31 -7.14
C LEU A 141 -3.03 24.44 -7.33
N LYS A 142 -4.12 24.68 -6.58
CA LYS A 142 -5.31 23.81 -6.57
C LYS A 142 -4.92 22.33 -6.47
N ALA A 143 -3.97 22.05 -5.59
CA ALA A 143 -3.27 20.76 -5.50
C ALA A 143 -3.45 20.14 -4.11
N ARG A 144 -3.92 18.91 -4.04
CA ARG A 144 -4.27 18.20 -2.82
C ARG A 144 -3.35 16.99 -2.62
N ILE A 145 -2.72 16.89 -1.46
CA ILE A 145 -1.90 15.74 -1.09
C ILE A 145 -2.79 14.62 -0.55
N VAL A 146 -2.45 13.38 -0.90
CA VAL A 146 -2.90 12.17 -0.21
C VAL A 146 -1.66 11.36 0.12
N ASN A 147 -1.37 11.18 1.42
CA ASN A 147 -0.17 10.52 1.90
C ASN A 147 -0.50 9.24 2.67
N TYR A 148 0.22 8.17 2.37
CA TYR A 148 0.19 6.92 3.11
C TYR A 148 1.62 6.45 3.39
N ALA A 149 2.14 6.73 4.57
CA ALA A 149 3.54 6.51 4.94
C ALA A 149 4.52 7.21 3.99
N ASP A 150 5.33 6.47 3.26
CA ASP A 150 6.28 6.93 2.24
C ASP A 150 5.63 7.13 0.85
N ASP A 151 4.51 6.46 0.59
CA ASP A 151 3.72 6.64 -0.64
C ASP A 151 2.88 7.92 -0.55
N PHE A 152 2.95 8.79 -1.53
CA PHE A 152 2.07 9.94 -1.62
C PHE A 152 1.79 10.35 -3.07
N VAL A 153 0.64 10.96 -3.25
CA VAL A 153 0.26 11.59 -4.53
C VAL A 153 -0.21 13.02 -4.28
N ILE A 154 0.04 13.88 -5.26
CA ILE A 154 -0.49 15.24 -5.28
C ILE A 154 -1.42 15.36 -6.48
N CYS A 155 -2.72 15.49 -6.23
CA CYS A 155 -3.73 15.61 -7.26
C CYS A 155 -3.98 17.10 -7.55
N CYS A 156 -3.79 17.53 -8.80
CA CYS A 156 -3.78 18.92 -9.24
C CYS A 156 -4.84 19.20 -10.32
N ARG A 157 -5.14 20.47 -10.51
CA ARG A 157 -5.97 20.97 -11.61
C ARG A 157 -5.11 21.81 -12.58
N GLY A 158 -4.42 21.16 -13.52
CA GLY A 158 -3.61 21.82 -14.55
C GLY A 158 -2.28 22.43 -14.07
N THR A 159 -1.78 22.05 -12.87
CA THR A 159 -0.61 22.67 -12.23
C THR A 159 0.39 21.64 -11.70
N ALA A 160 0.43 20.45 -12.29
CA ALA A 160 1.25 19.37 -11.78
C ALA A 160 2.75 19.63 -11.91
N ASP A 161 3.19 20.34 -12.95
CA ASP A 161 4.60 20.73 -13.12
C ASP A 161 5.08 21.65 -12.00
N ASP A 162 4.29 22.70 -11.68
CA ASP A 162 4.58 23.60 -10.57
C ASP A 162 4.51 22.87 -9.22
N ALA A 163 3.54 21.98 -9.06
CA ALA A 163 3.40 21.17 -7.84
C ALA A 163 4.61 20.24 -7.64
N MET A 164 5.12 19.65 -8.72
CA MET A 164 6.33 18.84 -8.72
C MET A 164 7.55 19.66 -8.26
N ALA A 165 7.76 20.84 -8.84
CA ALA A 165 8.88 21.71 -8.49
C ALA A 165 8.84 22.13 -7.00
N VAL A 166 7.65 22.53 -6.52
CA VAL A 166 7.47 22.88 -5.10
C VAL A 166 7.72 21.67 -4.20
N MET A 167 7.18 20.50 -4.53
CA MET A 167 7.39 19.26 -3.78
C MET A 167 8.88 18.93 -3.67
N GLN A 168 9.62 18.95 -4.78
CA GLN A 168 11.07 18.68 -4.78
C GLN A 168 11.84 19.67 -3.89
N GLY A 169 11.51 20.96 -3.96
CA GLY A 169 12.12 21.97 -3.10
C GLY A 169 11.81 21.76 -1.61
N MET A 170 10.60 21.30 -1.28
CA MET A 170 10.23 20.99 0.11
C MET A 170 10.92 19.72 0.60
N MET A 171 11.01 18.67 -0.21
CA MET A 171 11.71 17.43 0.17
C MET A 171 13.20 17.68 0.40
N SER A 172 13.85 18.48 -0.44
CA SER A 172 15.23 18.91 -0.25
C SER A 172 15.43 19.63 1.11
N LYS A 173 14.55 20.57 1.46
CA LYS A 173 14.58 21.26 2.79
C LYS A 173 14.36 20.29 3.95
N LEU A 174 13.61 19.23 3.74
CA LEU A 174 13.40 18.16 4.71
C LEU A 174 14.54 17.11 4.70
N LYS A 175 15.56 17.29 3.88
CA LYS A 175 16.68 16.35 3.71
C LYS A 175 16.21 14.95 3.28
N LEU A 176 15.13 14.90 2.52
CA LEU A 176 14.58 13.68 1.92
C LEU A 176 14.91 13.66 0.42
N THR A 177 15.25 12.50 -0.08
CA THR A 177 15.61 12.31 -1.49
C THR A 177 14.43 11.77 -2.28
N VAL A 178 13.98 12.53 -3.27
CA VAL A 178 12.98 12.09 -4.23
C VAL A 178 13.62 11.10 -5.20
N ASN A 179 12.95 9.99 -5.45
CA ASN A 179 13.38 9.02 -6.46
C ASN A 179 12.94 9.49 -7.85
N GLU A 180 13.80 10.20 -8.56
CA GLU A 180 13.49 10.76 -9.87
C GLU A 180 13.09 9.71 -10.91
N LYS A 181 13.60 8.48 -10.82
CA LYS A 181 13.27 7.40 -11.76
C LYS A 181 11.86 6.85 -11.59
N LYS A 182 11.30 6.98 -10.41
CA LYS A 182 9.95 6.48 -10.09
C LYS A 182 8.93 7.61 -9.95
N THR A 183 9.36 8.79 -9.53
CA THR A 183 8.49 9.96 -9.45
C THR A 183 8.13 10.44 -10.85
N ARG A 184 6.85 10.63 -11.10
CA ARG A 184 6.36 11.01 -12.43
C ARG A 184 5.12 11.88 -12.36
N LEU A 185 4.90 12.62 -13.42
CA LEU A 185 3.63 13.28 -13.71
C LEU A 185 2.74 12.31 -14.48
N CYS A 186 1.46 12.34 -14.15
CA CYS A 186 0.45 11.51 -14.81
C CYS A 186 -0.79 12.36 -15.10
N ARG A 187 -1.22 12.38 -16.35
CA ARG A 187 -2.40 13.13 -16.83
C ARG A 187 -3.53 12.16 -17.15
N LEU A 188 -4.56 12.19 -16.32
CA LEU A 188 -5.76 11.40 -16.49
C LEU A 188 -6.74 12.08 -17.44
N PRO A 189 -7.48 11.35 -18.30
CA PRO A 189 -7.60 9.88 -18.34
C PRO A 189 -6.63 9.19 -19.33
N GLU A 190 -5.76 9.93 -20.01
CA GLU A 190 -4.86 9.40 -21.05
C GLU A 190 -3.84 8.42 -20.47
N GLU A 191 -3.35 8.73 -19.28
CA GLU A 191 -2.40 7.91 -18.54
C GLU A 191 -3.07 7.23 -17.34
N SER A 192 -2.29 6.49 -16.57
CA SER A 192 -2.72 5.88 -15.32
C SER A 192 -1.53 5.73 -14.38
N PHE A 193 -1.78 5.73 -13.07
CA PHE A 193 -0.76 5.53 -12.05
C PHE A 193 -1.18 4.48 -11.04
N ASP A 194 -0.19 3.88 -10.38
CA ASP A 194 -0.40 2.88 -9.34
C ASP A 194 -0.27 3.55 -7.96
N PHE A 195 -1.28 3.39 -7.11
CA PHE A 195 -1.26 3.88 -5.73
C PHE A 195 -1.83 2.81 -4.80
N LEU A 196 -1.07 2.41 -3.78
CA LEU A 196 -1.45 1.40 -2.78
C LEU A 196 -2.00 0.10 -3.40
N GLY A 197 -1.36 -0.37 -4.46
CA GLY A 197 -1.76 -1.60 -5.15
C GLY A 197 -2.95 -1.49 -6.11
N TYR A 198 -3.55 -0.32 -6.22
CA TYR A 198 -4.55 0.00 -7.24
C TYR A 198 -3.92 0.78 -8.39
N THR A 199 -4.42 0.55 -9.60
CA THR A 199 -4.19 1.44 -10.75
C THR A 199 -5.38 2.40 -10.86
N ILE A 200 -5.12 3.71 -10.85
CA ILE A 200 -6.11 4.76 -11.06
C ILE A 200 -5.97 5.26 -12.49
N GLY A 201 -7.07 5.29 -13.23
CA GLY A 201 -7.08 5.67 -14.64
C GLY A 201 -8.42 5.38 -15.29
N ARG A 202 -8.45 5.39 -16.62
CA ARG A 202 -9.66 5.18 -17.41
C ARG A 202 -10.24 3.77 -17.15
N CYS A 203 -11.48 3.73 -16.73
CA CYS A 203 -12.30 2.55 -16.51
C CYS A 203 -13.59 2.64 -17.34
N PHE A 204 -14.30 1.54 -17.48
CA PHE A 204 -15.59 1.50 -18.17
C PHE A 204 -16.65 0.92 -17.24
N SER A 205 -17.81 1.55 -17.17
CA SER A 205 -18.94 1.06 -16.41
C SER A 205 -19.43 -0.27 -16.99
N PRO A 206 -19.54 -1.35 -16.18
CA PRO A 206 -20.07 -2.62 -16.67
C PRO A 206 -21.53 -2.54 -17.10
N ARG A 207 -22.28 -1.55 -16.61
CA ARG A 207 -23.72 -1.37 -16.88
C ARG A 207 -24.00 -0.51 -18.09
N THR A 208 -23.29 0.63 -18.22
CA THR A 208 -23.57 1.63 -19.29
C THR A 208 -22.52 1.60 -20.40
N GLY A 209 -21.37 0.96 -20.22
CA GLY A 209 -20.24 1.03 -21.14
C GLY A 209 -19.50 2.37 -21.14
N GLU A 210 -19.98 3.37 -20.40
CA GLU A 210 -19.39 4.70 -20.35
C GLU A 210 -18.02 4.69 -19.68
N ALA A 211 -17.13 5.51 -20.21
CA ALA A 211 -15.80 5.71 -19.65
C ALA A 211 -15.87 6.61 -18.41
N TYR A 212 -15.15 6.25 -17.37
CA TYR A 212 -14.95 7.06 -16.18
C TYR A 212 -13.54 6.89 -15.64
N ILE A 213 -13.10 7.78 -14.75
CA ILE A 213 -11.81 7.62 -14.06
C ILE A 213 -12.07 7.00 -12.69
N GLY A 214 -11.37 5.89 -12.40
CA GLY A 214 -11.54 5.18 -11.14
C GLY A 214 -10.44 4.17 -10.85
N PRO A 215 -10.47 3.57 -9.65
CA PRO A 215 -9.51 2.56 -9.23
C PRO A 215 -9.86 1.17 -9.81
N ARG A 216 -8.83 0.37 -10.04
CA ARG A 216 -8.91 -1.07 -10.29
C ARG A 216 -7.69 -1.76 -9.68
N PRO A 217 -7.74 -3.04 -9.32
CA PRO A 217 -6.57 -3.77 -8.84
C PRO A 217 -5.42 -3.67 -9.85
N SER A 218 -4.23 -3.31 -9.41
CA SER A 218 -3.09 -3.15 -10.31
C SER A 218 -2.62 -4.50 -10.85
N ARG A 219 -2.03 -4.48 -12.04
CA ARG A 219 -1.45 -5.69 -12.66
C ARG A 219 -0.40 -6.33 -11.76
N LYS A 220 0.43 -5.52 -11.10
CA LYS A 220 1.45 -5.98 -10.16
C LYS A 220 0.82 -6.72 -8.97
N SER A 221 -0.26 -6.18 -8.40
CA SER A 221 -0.99 -6.81 -7.29
C SER A 221 -1.64 -8.14 -7.68
N ILE A 222 -2.25 -8.21 -8.85
CA ILE A 222 -2.81 -9.45 -9.39
C ILE A 222 -1.70 -10.50 -9.60
N GLN A 223 -0.60 -10.12 -10.23
CA GLN A 223 0.53 -11.02 -10.49
C GLN A 223 1.17 -11.53 -9.18
N ARG A 224 1.36 -10.64 -8.20
CA ARG A 224 1.88 -11.02 -6.88
C ARG A 224 0.98 -12.05 -6.21
N PHE A 225 -0.32 -11.82 -6.20
CA PHE A 225 -1.28 -12.76 -5.62
C PHE A 225 -1.31 -14.10 -6.36
N CYS A 226 -1.32 -14.10 -7.69
CA CYS A 226 -1.23 -15.31 -8.50
C CYS A 226 0.06 -16.10 -8.23
N ARG A 227 1.19 -15.43 -8.00
CA ARG A 227 2.46 -16.06 -7.62
C ARG A 227 2.32 -16.73 -6.25
N GLU A 228 1.79 -16.04 -5.25
CA GLU A 228 1.55 -16.59 -3.91
C GLU A 228 0.68 -17.86 -3.96
N ILE A 229 -0.41 -17.84 -4.70
CA ILE A 229 -1.25 -19.05 -4.93
C ILE A 229 -0.45 -20.16 -5.63
N SER A 230 0.42 -19.81 -6.57
CA SER A 230 1.26 -20.78 -7.26
C SER A 230 2.23 -21.48 -6.31
N GLU A 231 2.89 -20.73 -5.44
CA GLU A 231 3.80 -21.24 -4.41
C GLU A 231 3.09 -22.15 -3.42
N MET A 232 1.90 -21.76 -2.95
CA MET A 232 1.08 -22.57 -2.05
C MET A 232 0.61 -23.90 -2.69
N THR A 233 0.50 -23.96 -4.00
CA THR A 233 -0.01 -25.12 -4.76
C THR A 233 1.10 -25.85 -5.55
N GLU A 234 2.34 -25.74 -5.12
CA GLU A 234 3.46 -26.52 -5.68
C GLU A 234 3.36 -28.01 -5.35
N ARG A 235 3.99 -28.83 -6.17
CA ARG A 235 4.00 -30.29 -6.00
C ARG A 235 4.55 -30.74 -4.63
N ARG A 236 5.48 -30.01 -4.05
CA ARG A 236 6.06 -30.29 -2.72
C ARG A 236 5.00 -30.30 -1.61
N TRP A 237 3.87 -29.61 -1.81
CA TRP A 237 2.77 -29.56 -0.85
C TRP A 237 1.68 -30.60 -1.10
N ALA A 238 1.87 -31.57 -2.01
CA ALA A 238 0.88 -32.57 -2.36
C ALA A 238 0.52 -33.52 -1.21
N SER A 239 1.36 -33.61 -0.16
CA SER A 239 1.07 -34.40 1.06
C SER A 239 0.02 -33.75 1.96
N ARG A 240 -0.22 -32.42 1.87
CA ARG A 240 -1.20 -31.72 2.72
C ARG A 240 -2.61 -32.26 2.51
N GLN A 241 -3.43 -32.22 3.57
CA GLN A 241 -4.86 -32.52 3.49
C GLN A 241 -5.57 -31.53 2.57
N VAL A 242 -6.59 -32.00 1.82
CA VAL A 242 -7.30 -31.18 0.82
C VAL A 242 -8.04 -30.04 1.48
N ASP A 243 -8.77 -30.34 2.56
CA ASP A 243 -9.56 -29.34 3.30
C ASP A 243 -8.69 -28.23 3.86
N TYR A 244 -7.54 -28.60 4.44
CA TYR A 244 -6.56 -27.63 4.92
C TYR A 244 -6.04 -26.73 3.78
N GLN A 245 -5.67 -27.32 2.64
CA GLN A 245 -5.14 -26.58 1.49
C GLN A 245 -6.19 -25.62 0.91
N VAL A 246 -7.44 -26.05 0.81
CA VAL A 246 -8.56 -25.24 0.32
C VAL A 246 -8.87 -24.10 1.33
N ALA A 247 -8.89 -24.39 2.62
CA ALA A 247 -9.10 -23.39 3.66
C ALA A 247 -8.04 -22.27 3.62
N GLU A 248 -6.76 -22.63 3.44
CA GLU A 248 -5.68 -21.66 3.29
C GLU A 248 -5.83 -20.79 2.03
N ILE A 249 -6.18 -21.39 0.90
CA ILE A 249 -6.48 -20.65 -0.35
C ILE A 249 -7.67 -19.71 -0.13
N ASN A 250 -8.74 -20.18 0.51
CA ASN A 250 -9.93 -19.39 0.79
C ASN A 250 -9.64 -18.21 1.69
N ARG A 251 -8.80 -18.37 2.73
CA ARG A 251 -8.37 -17.30 3.61
C ARG A 251 -7.65 -16.20 2.81
N LYS A 252 -6.76 -16.59 1.92
CA LYS A 252 -6.05 -15.65 1.04
C LYS A 252 -6.98 -14.94 0.06
N LEU A 253 -7.89 -15.67 -0.58
CA LEU A 253 -8.90 -15.11 -1.50
C LEU A 253 -9.80 -14.08 -0.81
N LYS A 254 -10.30 -14.40 0.38
CA LYS A 254 -11.14 -13.49 1.17
C LYS A 254 -10.37 -12.23 1.58
N GLY A 255 -9.13 -12.38 2.06
CA GLY A 255 -8.27 -11.26 2.42
C GLY A 255 -8.00 -10.34 1.22
N TRP A 256 -7.67 -10.94 0.06
CA TRP A 256 -7.43 -10.20 -1.18
C TRP A 256 -8.68 -9.46 -1.68
N ALA A 257 -9.85 -10.12 -1.67
CA ALA A 257 -11.12 -9.52 -2.06
C ALA A 257 -11.54 -8.37 -1.13
N ASN A 258 -11.33 -8.52 0.18
CA ASN A 258 -11.62 -7.48 1.17
C ASN A 258 -10.80 -6.20 0.92
N TYR A 259 -9.56 -6.36 0.47
CA TYR A 259 -8.72 -5.22 0.11
C TYR A 259 -9.09 -4.67 -1.27
N PHE A 260 -9.15 -5.53 -2.30
CA PHE A 260 -9.40 -5.11 -3.68
C PHE A 260 -10.90 -5.09 -4.04
N ARG A 261 -11.66 -4.25 -3.34
CA ARG A 261 -13.11 -4.10 -3.52
C ARG A 261 -13.57 -2.78 -4.15
N LEU A 262 -12.62 -1.84 -4.40
CA LEU A 262 -12.95 -0.52 -4.95
C LEU A 262 -12.88 -0.54 -6.49
N GLY A 263 -13.79 0.20 -7.10
CA GLY A 263 -13.86 0.43 -8.55
C GLY A 263 -14.15 -0.82 -9.39
N THR A 264 -13.50 -0.92 -10.54
CA THR A 264 -13.74 -2.01 -11.51
C THR A 264 -12.95 -3.26 -11.17
N VAL A 265 -13.51 -4.17 -10.39
CA VAL A 265 -12.84 -5.38 -9.89
C VAL A 265 -13.10 -6.65 -10.70
N GLN A 266 -14.19 -6.73 -11.46
CA GLN A 266 -14.68 -7.96 -12.09
C GLN A 266 -13.65 -8.66 -12.99
N LYS A 267 -12.93 -7.88 -13.81
CA LYS A 267 -11.88 -8.43 -14.68
C LYS A 267 -10.73 -9.05 -13.88
N ALA A 268 -10.32 -8.39 -12.80
CA ALA A 268 -9.28 -8.88 -11.89
C ALA A 268 -9.75 -10.15 -11.15
N TYR A 269 -10.97 -10.17 -10.64
CA TYR A 269 -11.56 -11.31 -9.97
C TYR A 269 -11.64 -12.54 -10.90
N ARG A 270 -12.06 -12.33 -12.14
CA ARG A 270 -12.09 -13.42 -13.15
C ARG A 270 -10.71 -14.00 -13.42
N LEU A 271 -9.69 -13.14 -13.54
CA LEU A 271 -8.30 -13.58 -13.75
C LEU A 271 -7.78 -14.40 -12.56
N VAL A 272 -8.02 -13.93 -11.35
CA VAL A 272 -7.61 -14.62 -10.12
C VAL A 272 -8.35 -15.95 -9.97
N ASP A 273 -9.68 -15.98 -10.11
CA ASP A 273 -10.46 -17.21 -10.03
C ASP A 273 -10.01 -18.27 -11.05
N ASN A 274 -9.72 -17.83 -12.28
CA ASN A 274 -9.21 -18.74 -13.32
C ASN A 274 -7.85 -19.32 -12.93
N HIS A 275 -6.96 -18.50 -12.41
CA HIS A 275 -5.64 -18.93 -11.96
C HIS A 275 -5.73 -19.90 -10.78
N VAL A 276 -6.53 -19.58 -9.77
CA VAL A 276 -6.73 -20.43 -8.57
C VAL A 276 -7.29 -21.80 -8.97
N ARG A 277 -8.33 -21.85 -9.82
CA ARG A 277 -8.90 -23.11 -10.33
C ARG A 277 -7.86 -23.95 -11.08
N TYR A 278 -7.06 -23.29 -11.92
CA TYR A 278 -6.00 -23.98 -12.67
C TYR A 278 -4.97 -24.58 -11.71
N ARG A 279 -4.50 -23.80 -10.75
CA ARG A 279 -3.46 -24.21 -9.78
C ARG A 279 -3.96 -25.31 -8.83
N LEU A 280 -5.18 -25.17 -8.31
CA LEU A 280 -5.77 -26.17 -7.41
C LEU A 280 -5.98 -27.53 -8.14
N ARG A 281 -6.47 -27.51 -9.39
CA ARG A 281 -6.56 -28.73 -10.22
C ARG A 281 -5.20 -29.39 -10.42
N ARG A 282 -4.19 -28.61 -10.72
CA ARG A 282 -2.83 -29.10 -10.91
C ARG A 282 -2.28 -29.74 -9.63
N TRP A 283 -2.54 -29.13 -8.49
CA TRP A 283 -2.16 -29.64 -7.19
C TRP A 283 -2.91 -30.94 -6.86
N LEU A 284 -4.22 -31.02 -7.05
CA LEU A 284 -5.04 -32.22 -6.87
C LEU A 284 -4.55 -33.37 -7.78
N LYS A 285 -4.20 -33.07 -9.03
CA LYS A 285 -3.61 -34.05 -9.94
C LYS A 285 -2.30 -34.64 -9.40
N ALA A 286 -1.44 -33.80 -8.87
CA ALA A 286 -0.18 -34.23 -8.27
C ALA A 286 -0.43 -35.09 -7.03
N LYS A 287 -1.36 -34.67 -6.14
CA LYS A 287 -1.73 -35.39 -4.93
C LYS A 287 -2.28 -36.79 -5.21
N TYR A 288 -3.23 -36.90 -6.13
CA TYR A 288 -3.91 -38.16 -6.46
C TYR A 288 -3.27 -38.93 -7.62
N LYS A 289 -2.10 -38.49 -8.11
CA LYS A 289 -1.36 -39.11 -9.23
C LYS A 289 -2.22 -39.31 -10.47
N VAL A 290 -3.18 -38.42 -10.75
CA VAL A 290 -4.13 -38.53 -11.86
C VAL A 290 -3.44 -38.28 -13.19
N ARG A 291 -3.57 -39.20 -14.16
CA ARG A 291 -3.12 -39.03 -15.54
C ARG A 291 -4.21 -38.33 -16.37
N GLY A 292 -3.82 -37.58 -17.42
CA GLY A 292 -4.76 -36.92 -18.34
C GLY A 292 -5.27 -35.56 -17.89
N PRO A 293 -6.31 -35.01 -18.55
CA PRO A 293 -6.84 -33.67 -18.27
C PRO A 293 -7.50 -33.58 -16.89
N GLY A 294 -7.06 -32.67 -16.05
CA GLY A 294 -7.60 -32.49 -14.70
C GLY A 294 -9.03 -31.89 -14.67
N LYS A 295 -9.52 -31.37 -15.81
CA LYS A 295 -10.85 -30.74 -15.89
C LYS A 295 -11.97 -31.77 -15.77
N SER A 296 -11.84 -32.97 -16.35
CA SER A 296 -12.82 -34.08 -16.28
C SER A 296 -12.85 -34.67 -14.87
N ARG A 297 -11.69 -34.91 -14.25
CA ARG A 297 -11.64 -35.52 -12.90
C ARG A 297 -12.00 -34.52 -11.78
N PHE A 298 -11.68 -33.23 -11.96
CA PHE A 298 -11.97 -32.17 -11.00
C PHE A 298 -12.76 -31.05 -11.71
N PRO A 299 -14.06 -31.27 -12.01
CA PRO A 299 -14.90 -30.26 -12.68
C PRO A 299 -15.07 -29.00 -11.80
N LYS A 300 -15.74 -27.98 -12.35
CA LYS A 300 -15.97 -26.75 -11.61
C LYS A 300 -16.83 -26.98 -10.37
N GLY A 301 -17.90 -27.77 -10.46
CA GLY A 301 -18.77 -28.14 -9.34
C GLY A 301 -17.96 -28.74 -8.19
N TYR A 302 -17.15 -29.77 -8.46
CA TYR A 302 -16.31 -30.39 -7.45
C TYR A 302 -15.44 -29.41 -6.67
N LEU A 303 -14.86 -28.41 -7.35
CA LEU A 303 -14.00 -27.43 -6.65
C LEU A 303 -14.80 -26.47 -5.76
N TYR A 304 -15.99 -26.04 -6.19
CA TYR A 304 -16.76 -25.02 -5.48
C TYR A 304 -17.80 -25.62 -4.52
N GLU A 305 -18.45 -26.71 -4.91
CA GLU A 305 -19.54 -27.31 -4.16
C GLU A 305 -19.03 -28.37 -3.17
N ASP A 306 -18.19 -29.31 -3.64
CA ASP A 306 -17.69 -30.40 -2.78
C ASP A 306 -16.49 -29.94 -1.91
N LEU A 307 -15.51 -29.22 -2.49
CA LEU A 307 -14.35 -28.75 -1.77
C LEU A 307 -14.55 -27.37 -1.11
N GLY A 308 -15.63 -26.67 -1.38
CA GLY A 308 -15.94 -25.38 -0.80
C GLY A 308 -14.94 -24.25 -1.18
N LEU A 309 -14.37 -24.31 -2.40
CA LEU A 309 -13.50 -23.24 -2.88
C LEU A 309 -14.28 -21.94 -2.98
N TYR A 310 -13.73 -20.87 -2.40
CA TYR A 310 -14.33 -19.54 -2.45
C TYR A 310 -14.18 -18.91 -3.84
N GLY A 311 -15.30 -18.48 -4.43
CA GLY A 311 -15.31 -17.79 -5.73
C GLY A 311 -15.43 -16.28 -5.58
N LEU A 312 -14.47 -15.53 -6.13
CA LEU A 312 -14.47 -14.07 -6.06
C LEU A 312 -15.64 -13.43 -6.82
N GLN A 313 -16.11 -14.06 -7.90
CA GLN A 313 -17.24 -13.58 -8.68
C GLN A 313 -18.59 -13.69 -7.94
N ALA A 314 -18.69 -14.57 -6.95
CA ALA A 314 -19.87 -14.71 -6.10
C ALA A 314 -19.87 -13.77 -4.89
N TRP A 315 -18.83 -12.94 -4.71
CA TRP A 315 -18.69 -12.06 -3.56
C TRP A 315 -19.72 -10.92 -3.59
N PRO A 316 -20.48 -10.67 -2.50
CA PRO A 316 -21.53 -9.63 -2.46
C PRO A 316 -21.02 -8.21 -2.76
N GLY A 317 -19.72 -7.93 -2.57
CA GLY A 317 -19.11 -6.66 -2.90
C GLY A 317 -18.80 -6.46 -4.39
N SER A 318 -18.88 -7.50 -5.23
CA SER A 318 -18.61 -7.38 -6.67
C SER A 318 -19.70 -6.66 -7.46
N SER A 319 -20.90 -6.53 -6.87
CA SER A 319 -22.07 -5.86 -7.48
C SER A 319 -22.38 -4.49 -6.84
N SER A 320 -21.68 -4.05 -5.77
CA SER A 320 -22.11 -2.89 -4.99
C SER A 320 -21.58 -1.53 -5.44
N CYS A 321 -20.78 -1.44 -6.52
CA CYS A 321 -20.38 -0.14 -7.08
C CYS A 321 -21.37 0.41 -8.13
N ALA A 322 -22.61 -0.11 -8.19
CA ALA A 322 -23.64 0.34 -9.13
C ALA A 322 -24.76 1.17 -8.45
N LYS A 323 -24.60 1.52 -7.16
CA LYS A 323 -25.57 2.40 -6.46
C LYS A 323 -24.80 3.48 -5.70
N ALA A 324 -24.50 4.59 -6.35
CA ALA A 324 -24.43 5.98 -5.86
C ALA A 324 -24.20 6.89 -7.08
#